data_0b4facf78853d62cd2cb6bf4a6583df4
#
_entry.id   0b4facf78853d62cd2cb6bf4a6583df4
#
_cell.length_a   1.000
_cell.length_b   1.000
_cell.length_c   1.000
_cell.angle_alpha   90.00
_cell.angle_beta   90.00
_cell.angle_gamma   90.00
#
_symmetry.space_group_name_H-M   'P 1'
#
loop_
_entity.id
_entity.type
_entity.pdbx_description
1 polymer ?
#
loop_
_entity_poly.entity_id
_entity_poly.type
_entity_poly.pdbx_seq_one_letter_code
_entity_poly.pdbx_strand_id
1 'polypeptide(L)'
;MSIPKFVTFTSGAVPVEVENIDTDQIIPARFLKATERKGFGDNLFRDWRYDAAGQRIASFPLNDPRYEGRILVAGRNFGCGSSREHAAWAIADYGFRVVVSSFFADIFRNNALNNGLLPIRVSEEFLKAVFGEIRRDPKAQFTVDLGNQTLTIVSDGRSEGFEIDAYKKRCLENGYDDVDYLRSIADRIEAFEAASK
;
A
#
# COMPACT_ATOMS: atom_id res chain seq x y z
N MET A 1 17.32 -4.41 -2.16
CA MET A 1 16.66 -3.87 -3.39
C MET A 1 16.37 -2.42 -3.13
N SER A 2 16.69 -1.52 -4.06
CA SER A 2 16.32 -0.11 -3.91
C SER A 2 14.80 0.05 -3.97
N ILE A 3 14.23 0.74 -2.99
CA ILE A 3 12.83 1.14 -3.00
C ILE A 3 12.65 2.14 -4.15
N PRO A 4 11.71 1.95 -5.09
CA PRO A 4 11.52 2.92 -6.16
C PRO A 4 10.97 4.22 -5.59
N LYS A 5 11.52 5.36 -6.02
CA LYS A 5 11.05 6.70 -5.63
C LYS A 5 9.54 6.82 -5.85
N PHE A 6 8.88 7.43 -4.89
CA PHE A 6 7.47 7.76 -5.01
C PHE A 6 7.34 9.14 -5.66
N VAL A 7 6.70 9.17 -6.81
CA VAL A 7 6.34 10.40 -7.51
C VAL A 7 4.83 10.50 -7.59
N THR A 8 4.29 11.69 -7.71
CA THR A 8 2.86 11.89 -7.97
C THR A 8 2.45 11.11 -9.20
N PHE A 9 1.36 10.34 -9.11
CA PHE A 9 0.84 9.56 -10.23
C PHE A 9 -0.68 9.48 -10.21
N THR A 10 -1.25 9.23 -11.38
CA THR A 10 -2.65 8.89 -11.56
C THR A 10 -2.78 7.44 -12.00
N SER A 11 -3.72 6.71 -11.44
CA SER A 11 -3.94 5.29 -11.72
C SER A 11 -5.37 4.87 -11.43
N GLY A 12 -5.82 3.81 -12.08
CA GLY A 12 -6.99 3.06 -11.65
C GLY A 12 -6.78 2.39 -10.29
N ALA A 13 -7.84 1.83 -9.76
CA ALA A 13 -7.86 1.20 -8.45
C ALA A 13 -8.56 -0.17 -8.49
N VAL A 14 -8.08 -1.08 -7.65
CA VAL A 14 -8.68 -2.41 -7.46
C VAL A 14 -9.40 -2.43 -6.11
N PRO A 15 -10.73 -2.61 -6.06
CA PRO A 15 -11.49 -2.60 -4.82
C PRO A 15 -11.51 -3.99 -4.16
N VAL A 16 -11.22 -4.04 -2.86
CA VAL A 16 -11.50 -5.18 -2.00
C VAL A 16 -12.36 -4.68 -0.86
N GLU A 17 -13.66 -4.54 -1.09
CA GLU A 17 -14.63 -3.91 -0.19
C GLU A 17 -14.99 -4.85 0.98
N VAL A 18 -13.96 -5.28 1.72
CA VAL A 18 -14.06 -6.13 2.90
C VAL A 18 -13.39 -5.44 4.06
N GLU A 19 -14.04 -5.44 5.22
CA GLU A 19 -13.47 -4.92 6.47
C GLU A 19 -12.70 -6.01 7.22
N ASN A 20 -11.81 -5.57 8.13
CA ASN A 20 -11.03 -6.46 9.00
C ASN A 20 -10.21 -7.50 8.23
N ILE A 21 -9.67 -7.11 7.09
CA ILE A 21 -8.76 -7.98 6.33
C ILE A 21 -7.49 -8.19 7.15
N ASP A 22 -7.30 -9.43 7.61
CA ASP A 22 -6.12 -9.79 8.37
C ASP A 22 -4.93 -10.18 7.48
N THR A 23 -3.75 -10.27 8.10
CA THR A 23 -2.52 -10.59 7.39
C THR A 23 -2.48 -12.02 6.84
N ASP A 24 -3.27 -12.97 7.39
CA ASP A 24 -3.41 -14.32 6.83
C ASP A 24 -4.24 -14.33 5.55
N GLN A 25 -5.24 -13.47 5.47
CA GLN A 25 -6.04 -13.28 4.26
C GLN A 25 -5.22 -12.59 3.16
N ILE A 26 -4.38 -11.62 3.54
CA ILE A 26 -3.47 -10.95 2.59
C ILE A 26 -2.44 -11.94 2.06
N ILE A 27 -1.79 -12.69 2.96
CA ILE A 27 -0.77 -13.69 2.63
C ILE A 27 -0.88 -14.89 3.57
N PRO A 28 -1.35 -16.05 3.10
CA PRO A 28 -1.50 -17.24 3.95
C PRO A 28 -0.19 -17.70 4.58
N ALA A 29 -0.26 -18.12 5.85
CA ALA A 29 0.90 -18.51 6.66
C ALA A 29 1.83 -19.53 6.01
N ARG A 30 1.32 -20.41 5.14
CA ARG A 30 2.11 -21.41 4.43
C ARG A 30 3.18 -20.83 3.51
N PHE A 31 3.06 -19.55 3.12
CA PHE A 31 4.03 -18.85 2.28
C PHE A 31 5.11 -18.09 3.06
N LEU A 32 5.01 -18.00 4.38
CA LEU A 32 5.93 -17.21 5.21
C LEU A 32 7.36 -17.79 5.32
N LYS A 33 7.60 -18.98 4.84
CA LYS A 33 8.92 -19.59 4.79
C LYS A 33 9.80 -19.04 3.65
N ALA A 34 9.23 -18.24 2.75
CA ALA A 34 9.95 -17.63 1.65
C ALA A 34 10.90 -16.54 2.18
N THR A 35 12.13 -16.55 1.71
CA THR A 35 13.17 -15.55 2.01
C THR A 35 13.34 -14.55 0.87
N GLU A 36 12.78 -14.84 -0.29
CA GLU A 36 12.86 -14.01 -1.48
C GLU A 36 11.53 -13.26 -1.70
N ARG A 37 11.64 -11.97 -2.03
CA ARG A 37 10.49 -11.10 -2.28
C ARG A 37 9.94 -11.25 -3.71
N LYS A 38 10.79 -11.56 -4.68
CA LYS A 38 10.41 -11.65 -6.09
C LYS A 38 9.46 -12.82 -6.34
N GLY A 39 8.34 -12.56 -7.03
CA GLY A 39 7.30 -13.54 -7.31
C GLY A 39 6.36 -13.76 -6.12
N PHE A 40 6.52 -13.01 -5.02
CA PHE A 40 5.70 -13.16 -3.83
C PHE A 40 4.27 -12.64 -4.03
N GLY A 41 4.10 -11.68 -4.94
CA GLY A 41 2.81 -11.12 -5.33
C GLY A 41 1.83 -12.13 -5.90
N ASP A 42 2.30 -13.24 -6.48
CA ASP A 42 1.43 -14.31 -6.95
C ASP A 42 0.58 -14.94 -5.82
N ASN A 43 1.05 -14.81 -4.58
CA ASN A 43 0.40 -15.33 -3.40
C ASN A 43 -0.51 -14.32 -2.68
N LEU A 44 -0.57 -13.07 -3.18
CA LEU A 44 -1.46 -12.04 -2.65
C LEU A 44 -2.91 -12.51 -2.72
N PHE A 45 -3.62 -12.47 -1.58
CA PHE A 45 -5.00 -12.96 -1.44
C PHE A 45 -5.21 -14.36 -2.04
N ARG A 46 -4.23 -15.25 -1.89
CA ARG A 46 -4.21 -16.54 -2.58
C ARG A 46 -5.49 -17.34 -2.41
N ASP A 47 -6.03 -17.41 -1.19
CA ASP A 47 -7.21 -18.22 -0.87
C ASP A 47 -8.53 -17.56 -1.30
N TRP A 48 -8.49 -16.29 -1.68
CA TRP A 48 -9.63 -15.56 -2.26
C TRP A 48 -9.56 -15.50 -3.78
N ARG A 49 -8.35 -15.57 -4.33
CA ARG A 49 -8.12 -15.50 -5.78
C ARG A 49 -8.25 -16.83 -6.49
N TYR A 50 -8.06 -17.92 -5.77
CA TYR A 50 -8.03 -19.26 -6.37
C TYR A 50 -8.88 -20.22 -5.55
N ASP A 51 -9.56 -21.13 -6.24
CA ASP A 51 -10.28 -22.23 -5.63
C ASP A 51 -9.37 -23.39 -5.18
N ALA A 52 -9.96 -24.44 -4.61
CA ALA A 52 -9.23 -25.62 -4.15
C ALA A 52 -8.53 -26.40 -5.30
N ALA A 53 -8.98 -26.25 -6.54
CA ALA A 53 -8.37 -26.82 -7.72
C ALA A 53 -7.28 -25.91 -8.33
N GLY A 54 -7.00 -24.74 -7.72
CA GLY A 54 -6.03 -23.76 -8.19
C GLY A 54 -6.52 -22.91 -9.38
N GLN A 55 -7.81 -22.94 -9.69
CA GLN A 55 -8.40 -22.13 -10.74
C GLN A 55 -8.72 -20.71 -10.22
N ARG A 56 -8.55 -19.71 -11.08
CA ARG A 56 -8.86 -18.31 -10.74
C ARG A 56 -10.36 -18.12 -10.50
N ILE A 57 -10.71 -17.54 -9.36
CA ILE A 57 -12.08 -17.12 -9.04
C ILE A 57 -12.32 -15.77 -9.75
N ALA A 58 -13.00 -15.80 -10.89
CA ALA A 58 -13.20 -14.63 -11.75
C ALA A 58 -13.95 -13.47 -11.07
N SER A 59 -14.78 -13.76 -10.07
CA SER A 59 -15.52 -12.75 -9.30
C SER A 59 -14.67 -11.98 -8.30
N PHE A 60 -13.45 -12.44 -7.99
CA PHE A 60 -12.56 -11.69 -7.09
C PHE A 60 -11.88 -10.52 -7.82
N PRO A 61 -11.89 -9.30 -7.28
CA PRO A 61 -11.49 -8.09 -8.01
C PRO A 61 -10.08 -8.13 -8.62
N LEU A 62 -9.10 -8.76 -7.96
CA LEU A 62 -7.75 -8.89 -8.52
C LEU A 62 -7.67 -9.85 -9.73
N ASN A 63 -8.70 -10.63 -9.97
CA ASN A 63 -8.79 -11.53 -11.14
C ASN A 63 -9.72 -10.97 -12.21
N ASP A 64 -10.48 -9.91 -11.91
CA ASP A 64 -11.43 -9.28 -12.83
C ASP A 64 -10.70 -8.26 -13.71
N PRO A 65 -10.63 -8.46 -15.04
CA PRO A 65 -9.92 -7.57 -15.96
C PRO A 65 -10.53 -6.18 -16.07
N ARG A 66 -11.69 -5.93 -15.50
CA ARG A 66 -12.28 -4.58 -15.43
C ARG A 66 -11.49 -3.66 -14.50
N TYR A 67 -10.86 -4.22 -13.46
CA TYR A 67 -10.08 -3.46 -12.48
C TYR A 67 -8.61 -3.56 -12.78
N GLU A 68 -8.00 -2.42 -13.05
CA GLU A 68 -6.57 -2.32 -13.32
C GLU A 68 -6.01 -1.08 -12.63
N GLY A 69 -4.81 -1.19 -12.08
CA GLY A 69 -4.14 -0.05 -11.49
C GLY A 69 -3.17 -0.40 -10.37
N ARG A 70 -2.57 0.64 -9.82
CA ARG A 70 -1.54 0.56 -8.76
C ARG A 70 -2.04 0.95 -7.38
N ILE A 71 -3.37 1.11 -7.23
CA ILE A 71 -4.02 1.49 -5.97
C ILE A 71 -4.93 0.33 -5.55
N LEU A 72 -4.68 -0.23 -4.37
CA LEU A 72 -5.58 -1.17 -3.71
C LEU A 72 -6.49 -0.39 -2.76
N VAL A 73 -7.80 -0.52 -2.91
CA VAL A 73 -8.77 0.11 -2.01
C VAL A 73 -9.44 -0.97 -1.17
N ALA A 74 -9.32 -0.88 0.14
CA ALA A 74 -9.82 -1.89 1.06
C ALA A 74 -10.75 -1.28 2.11
N GLY A 75 -11.59 -2.13 2.71
CA GLY A 75 -12.46 -1.74 3.83
C GLY A 75 -11.65 -1.37 5.08
N ARG A 76 -12.38 -0.95 6.12
CA ARG A 76 -11.80 -0.54 7.41
C ARG A 76 -10.98 -1.66 8.06
N ASN A 77 -9.96 -1.29 8.85
CA ASN A 77 -9.10 -2.16 9.65
C ASN A 77 -8.29 -3.16 8.81
N PHE A 78 -7.64 -2.64 7.77
CA PHE A 78 -6.79 -3.42 6.88
C PHE A 78 -5.46 -3.80 7.54
N GLY A 79 -5.04 -5.06 7.33
CA GLY A 79 -3.78 -5.59 7.82
C GLY A 79 -3.78 -5.92 9.32
N CYS A 80 -4.97 -6.16 9.91
CA CYS A 80 -5.08 -6.62 11.29
C CYS A 80 -4.48 -8.02 11.49
N GLY A 81 -4.43 -8.49 12.73
CA GLY A 81 -3.87 -9.81 13.07
C GLY A 81 -2.36 -9.78 13.32
N SER A 82 -1.68 -10.85 12.94
CA SER A 82 -0.26 -11.05 13.26
C SER A 82 0.67 -10.11 12.50
N SER A 83 1.80 -9.74 13.13
CA SER A 83 2.84 -8.95 12.47
C SER A 83 3.50 -9.74 11.34
N ARG A 84 3.19 -9.38 10.09
CA ARG A 84 3.77 -10.03 8.90
C ARG A 84 4.24 -9.00 7.89
N GLU A 85 5.52 -8.82 7.81
CA GLU A 85 6.13 -7.98 6.77
C GLU A 85 5.82 -8.51 5.36
N HIS A 86 5.67 -9.83 5.24
CA HIS A 86 5.30 -10.52 4.00
C HIS A 86 3.97 -10.02 3.38
N ALA A 87 3.05 -9.51 4.18
CA ALA A 87 1.81 -8.92 3.66
C ALA A 87 2.11 -7.67 2.81
N ALA A 88 3.01 -6.81 3.28
CA ALA A 88 3.47 -5.64 2.52
C ALA A 88 4.27 -6.06 1.28
N TRP A 89 5.10 -7.10 1.38
CA TRP A 89 5.85 -7.64 0.23
C TRP A 89 4.91 -8.14 -0.87
N ALA A 90 3.88 -8.92 -0.50
CA ALA A 90 2.94 -9.47 -1.46
C ALA A 90 2.19 -8.38 -2.22
N ILE A 91 1.76 -7.33 -1.52
CA ILE A 91 1.05 -6.20 -2.12
C ILE A 91 1.98 -5.41 -3.07
N ALA A 92 3.20 -5.11 -2.61
CA ALA A 92 4.16 -4.34 -3.40
C ALA A 92 4.66 -5.12 -4.64
N ASP A 93 4.98 -6.42 -4.48
CA ASP A 93 5.47 -7.27 -5.57
C ASP A 93 4.36 -7.59 -6.59
N TYR A 94 3.08 -7.58 -6.17
CA TYR A 94 1.94 -7.67 -7.09
C TYR A 94 1.83 -6.45 -8.02
N GLY A 95 2.42 -5.31 -7.63
CA GLY A 95 2.45 -4.08 -8.43
C GLY A 95 1.70 -2.90 -7.81
N PHE A 96 1.09 -3.07 -6.64
CA PHE A 96 0.49 -1.94 -5.94
C PHE A 96 1.55 -1.00 -5.34
N ARG A 97 1.26 0.29 -5.40
CA ARG A 97 2.08 1.35 -4.80
C ARG A 97 1.39 2.01 -3.61
N VAL A 98 0.07 1.89 -3.56
CA VAL A 98 -0.78 2.52 -2.56
C VAL A 98 -1.83 1.53 -2.08
N VAL A 99 -2.12 1.57 -0.79
CA VAL A 99 -3.31 0.97 -0.20
C VAL A 99 -4.14 2.07 0.45
N VAL A 100 -5.43 2.14 0.14
CA VAL A 100 -6.38 3.11 0.70
C VAL A 100 -7.34 2.39 1.64
N SER A 101 -7.52 2.91 2.84
CA SER A 101 -8.49 2.40 3.83
C SER A 101 -8.86 3.51 4.82
N SER A 102 -9.97 3.36 5.54
CA SER A 102 -10.31 4.30 6.63
C SER A 102 -9.55 4.02 7.94
N PHE A 103 -8.98 2.83 8.09
CA PHE A 103 -8.14 2.47 9.24
C PHE A 103 -7.18 1.33 8.88
N PHE A 104 -5.96 1.39 9.40
CA PHE A 104 -4.94 0.35 9.28
C PHE A 104 -4.49 -0.12 10.65
N ALA A 105 -4.15 -1.40 10.77
CA ALA A 105 -3.39 -1.86 11.91
C ALA A 105 -1.97 -1.25 11.89
N ASP A 106 -1.49 -0.78 13.05
CA ASP A 106 -0.25 -0.01 13.16
C ASP A 106 0.97 -0.76 12.62
N ILE A 107 1.07 -2.05 12.91
CA ILE A 107 2.20 -2.88 12.47
C ILE A 107 2.20 -3.00 10.95
N PHE A 108 1.03 -3.26 10.33
CA PHE A 108 0.92 -3.30 8.88
C PHE A 108 1.31 -1.96 8.24
N ARG A 109 0.81 -0.85 8.79
CA ARG A 109 1.13 0.50 8.31
C ARG A 109 2.64 0.75 8.28
N ASN A 110 3.34 0.40 9.35
CA ASN A 110 4.80 0.55 9.45
C ASN A 110 5.53 -0.36 8.46
N ASN A 111 5.14 -1.63 8.36
CA ASN A 111 5.71 -2.57 7.41
C ASN A 111 5.49 -2.12 5.95
N ALA A 112 4.33 -1.58 5.62
CA ALA A 112 4.03 -1.03 4.30
C ALA A 112 5.01 0.09 3.93
N LEU A 113 5.16 1.09 4.81
CA LEU A 113 6.07 2.23 4.59
C LEU A 113 7.53 1.78 4.42
N ASN A 114 7.99 0.80 5.22
CA ASN A 114 9.35 0.25 5.13
C ASN A 114 9.59 -0.51 3.81
N ASN A 115 8.53 -0.91 3.13
CA ASN A 115 8.60 -1.65 1.86
C ASN A 115 8.21 -0.82 0.63
N GLY A 116 8.16 0.52 0.77
CA GLY A 116 7.85 1.42 -0.35
C GLY A 116 6.39 1.42 -0.79
N LEU A 117 5.50 0.86 0.04
CA LEU A 117 4.06 0.87 -0.14
C LEU A 117 3.45 1.98 0.72
N LEU A 118 2.69 2.88 0.12
CA LEU A 118 2.06 4.02 0.81
C LEU A 118 0.66 3.64 1.32
N PRO A 119 0.45 3.47 2.64
CA PRO A 119 -0.87 3.32 3.22
C PRO A 119 -1.51 4.71 3.41
N ILE A 120 -2.58 4.98 2.68
CA ILE A 120 -3.36 6.22 2.76
C ILE A 120 -4.58 5.99 3.62
N ARG A 121 -4.62 6.63 4.80
CA ARG A 121 -5.80 6.65 5.64
C ARG A 121 -6.69 7.83 5.23
N VAL A 122 -7.95 7.54 4.92
CA VAL A 122 -8.98 8.52 4.59
C VAL A 122 -10.18 8.39 5.53
N SER A 123 -11.07 9.38 5.54
CA SER A 123 -12.34 9.28 6.25
C SER A 123 -13.22 8.15 5.69
N GLU A 124 -14.14 7.64 6.49
CA GLU A 124 -15.10 6.63 6.03
C GLU A 124 -16.02 7.18 4.93
N GLU A 125 -16.33 8.48 4.99
CA GLU A 125 -17.12 9.15 3.98
C GLU A 125 -16.39 9.19 2.63
N PHE A 126 -15.13 9.59 2.63
CA PHE A 126 -14.31 9.63 1.41
C PHE A 126 -14.05 8.22 0.87
N LEU A 127 -13.81 7.25 1.73
CA LEU A 127 -13.66 5.84 1.32
C LEU A 127 -14.91 5.31 0.62
N LYS A 128 -16.11 5.62 1.15
CA LYS A 128 -17.38 5.29 0.49
C LYS A 128 -17.51 5.96 -0.88
N ALA A 129 -17.07 7.22 -0.99
CA ALA A 129 -17.04 7.93 -2.27
C ALA A 129 -16.11 7.26 -3.29
N VAL A 130 -14.90 6.84 -2.87
CA VAL A 130 -13.95 6.11 -3.70
C VAL A 130 -14.55 4.78 -4.18
N PHE A 131 -15.13 3.97 -3.30
CA PHE A 131 -15.81 2.74 -3.71
C PHE A 131 -17.01 3.01 -4.63
N GLY A 132 -17.79 4.05 -4.35
CA GLY A 132 -18.90 4.47 -5.21
C GLY A 132 -18.45 4.81 -6.61
N GLU A 133 -17.33 5.51 -6.74
CA GLU A 133 -16.75 5.87 -8.03
C GLU A 133 -16.27 4.64 -8.81
N ILE A 134 -15.56 3.70 -8.14
CA ILE A 134 -15.10 2.46 -8.78
C ILE A 134 -16.28 1.59 -9.22
N ARG A 135 -17.37 1.53 -8.45
CA ARG A 135 -18.59 0.79 -8.85
C ARG A 135 -19.28 1.43 -10.05
N ARG A 136 -19.29 2.77 -10.14
CA ARG A 136 -19.85 3.52 -11.25
C ARG A 136 -19.02 3.35 -12.53
N ASP A 137 -17.71 3.45 -12.39
CA ASP A 137 -16.75 3.27 -13.48
C ASP A 137 -15.52 2.45 -12.99
N PRO A 138 -15.43 1.17 -13.34
CA PRO A 138 -14.28 0.33 -12.99
C PRO A 138 -12.93 0.85 -13.49
N LYS A 139 -12.91 1.79 -14.44
CA LYS A 139 -11.70 2.45 -14.97
C LYS A 139 -11.47 3.84 -14.37
N ALA A 140 -12.25 4.20 -13.34
CA ALA A 140 -12.08 5.46 -12.61
C ALA A 140 -10.61 5.67 -12.22
N GLN A 141 -10.15 6.92 -12.36
CA GLN A 141 -8.77 7.30 -12.08
C GLN A 141 -8.68 8.10 -10.77
N PHE A 142 -7.60 7.85 -10.06
CA PHE A 142 -7.29 8.51 -8.80
C PHE A 142 -5.87 9.06 -8.85
N THR A 143 -5.70 10.30 -8.43
CA THR A 143 -4.37 10.93 -8.33
C THR A 143 -3.88 10.87 -6.90
N VAL A 144 -2.69 10.32 -6.71
CA VAL A 144 -1.98 10.29 -5.43
C VAL A 144 -0.82 11.26 -5.49
N ASP A 145 -0.86 12.27 -4.65
CA ASP A 145 0.20 13.27 -4.50
C ASP A 145 0.81 13.18 -3.10
N LEU A 146 1.99 12.56 -2.99
CA LEU A 146 2.71 12.44 -1.73
C LEU A 146 3.27 13.79 -1.27
N GLY A 147 3.68 14.66 -2.19
CA GLY A 147 4.20 15.98 -1.87
C GLY A 147 3.19 16.84 -1.13
N ASN A 148 1.97 16.94 -1.67
CA ASN A 148 0.85 17.65 -1.07
C ASN A 148 0.02 16.78 -0.10
N GLN A 149 0.33 15.49 0.00
CA GLN A 149 -0.37 14.53 0.85
C GLN A 149 -1.88 14.48 0.56
N THR A 150 -2.25 14.30 -0.71
CA THR A 150 -3.65 14.25 -1.14
C THR A 150 -3.95 13.03 -2.00
N LEU A 151 -5.18 12.51 -1.84
CA LEU A 151 -5.79 11.54 -2.73
C LEU A 151 -7.00 12.21 -3.40
N THR A 152 -7.03 12.24 -4.72
CA THR A 152 -8.05 12.92 -5.51
C THR A 152 -8.79 11.96 -6.42
N ILE A 153 -10.12 12.02 -6.42
CA ILE A 153 -10.99 11.36 -7.41
C ILE A 153 -11.00 12.24 -8.66
N VAL A 154 -10.45 11.74 -9.77
CA VAL A 154 -10.23 12.58 -10.97
C VAL A 154 -11.53 13.04 -11.62
N SER A 155 -12.59 12.22 -11.58
CA SER A 155 -13.86 12.48 -12.28
C SER A 155 -14.60 13.72 -11.79
N ASP A 156 -14.54 14.02 -10.50
CA ASP A 156 -15.26 15.12 -9.87
C ASP A 156 -14.37 16.10 -9.08
N GLY A 157 -13.07 15.82 -9.02
CA GLY A 157 -12.09 16.66 -8.35
C GLY A 157 -12.14 16.61 -6.82
N ARG A 158 -13.00 15.78 -6.21
CA ARG A 158 -12.97 15.59 -4.76
C ARG A 158 -11.64 15.09 -4.30
N SER A 159 -11.11 15.70 -3.25
CA SER A 159 -9.78 15.38 -2.71
C SER A 159 -9.82 15.35 -1.20
N GLU A 160 -9.07 14.42 -0.61
CA GLU A 160 -8.87 14.37 0.84
C GLU A 160 -7.38 14.27 1.15
N GLY A 161 -6.98 15.00 2.21
CA GLY A 161 -5.62 14.98 2.73
C GLY A 161 -5.35 13.73 3.58
N PHE A 162 -4.12 13.26 3.59
CA PHE A 162 -3.69 12.17 4.45
C PHE A 162 -2.43 12.51 5.24
N GLU A 163 -2.27 11.87 6.39
CA GLU A 163 -1.12 12.05 7.25
C GLU A 163 -0.06 10.98 6.99
N ILE A 164 1.19 11.42 6.94
CA ILE A 164 2.36 10.56 6.91
C ILE A 164 3.47 11.18 7.78
N ASP A 165 4.21 10.36 8.49
CA ASP A 165 5.41 10.80 9.21
C ASP A 165 6.44 11.41 8.26
N ALA A 166 7.02 12.55 8.64
CA ALA A 166 7.94 13.32 7.80
C ALA A 166 9.19 12.52 7.38
N TYR A 167 9.70 11.66 8.27
CA TYR A 167 10.82 10.77 7.97
C TYR A 167 10.43 9.74 6.90
N LYS A 168 9.30 9.06 7.06
CA LYS A 168 8.80 8.06 6.10
C LYS A 168 8.42 8.69 4.76
N LYS A 169 7.86 9.91 4.77
CA LYS A 169 7.62 10.70 3.54
C LYS A 169 8.93 10.90 2.77
N ARG A 170 9.97 11.39 3.45
CA ARG A 170 11.28 11.62 2.84
C ARG A 170 11.91 10.32 2.31
N CYS A 171 11.77 9.21 3.02
CA CYS A 171 12.23 7.90 2.54
C CYS A 171 11.52 7.51 1.24
N LEU A 172 10.19 7.61 1.17
CA LEU A 172 9.43 7.28 -0.04
C LEU A 172 9.78 8.18 -1.22
N GLU A 173 9.87 9.51 -1.02
CA GLU A 173 10.20 10.48 -2.07
C GLU A 173 11.58 10.23 -2.69
N ASN A 174 12.54 9.74 -1.89
CA ASN A 174 13.91 9.51 -2.34
C ASN A 174 14.20 8.04 -2.69
N GLY A 175 13.29 7.11 -2.36
CA GLY A 175 13.51 5.68 -2.53
C GLY A 175 14.53 5.12 -1.53
N TYR A 176 14.59 5.68 -0.33
CA TYR A 176 15.51 5.31 0.73
C TYR A 176 14.93 4.19 1.60
N ASP A 177 15.75 3.23 1.96
CA ASP A 177 15.56 2.47 3.18
C ASP A 177 16.12 3.22 4.40
N ASP A 178 16.01 2.61 5.60
CA ASP A 178 16.46 3.26 6.84
C ASP A 178 17.97 3.52 6.84
N VAL A 179 18.78 2.66 6.19
CA VAL A 179 20.24 2.82 6.07
C VAL A 179 20.57 3.95 5.09
N ASP A 180 19.88 4.00 3.96
CA ASP A 180 20.08 5.07 2.96
C ASP A 180 19.75 6.45 3.56
N TYR A 181 18.68 6.51 4.38
CA TYR A 181 18.34 7.74 5.09
C TYR A 181 19.45 8.17 6.03
N LEU A 182 19.97 7.26 6.88
CA LEU A 182 21.06 7.58 7.80
C LEU A 182 22.31 8.07 7.04
N ARG A 183 22.65 7.44 5.94
CA ARG A 183 23.74 7.91 5.06
C ARG A 183 23.48 9.31 4.51
N SER A 184 22.23 9.62 4.17
CA SER A 184 21.86 10.95 3.64
C SER A 184 22.00 12.10 4.63
N ILE A 185 22.12 11.80 5.91
CA ILE A 185 22.29 12.77 7.01
C ILE A 185 23.59 12.60 7.79
N ALA A 186 24.57 11.87 7.25
CA ALA A 186 25.84 11.55 7.92
C ALA A 186 26.55 12.81 8.44
N ASP A 187 26.65 13.87 7.62
CA ASP A 187 27.27 15.13 8.02
C ASP A 187 26.61 15.75 9.28
N ARG A 188 25.29 15.59 9.40
CA ARG A 188 24.54 16.08 10.58
C ARG A 188 24.83 15.23 11.82
N ILE A 189 25.01 13.94 11.65
CA ILE A 189 25.39 13.01 12.73
C ILE A 189 26.78 13.35 13.23
N GLU A 190 27.75 13.52 12.32
CA GLU A 190 29.14 13.89 12.65
C GLU A 190 29.21 15.25 13.36
N ALA A 191 28.44 16.26 12.89
CA ALA A 191 28.36 17.55 13.54
C ALA A 191 27.80 17.47 14.96
N PHE A 192 26.77 16.65 15.18
CA PHE A 192 26.18 16.41 16.50
C PHE A 192 27.18 15.73 17.44
N GLU A 193 27.87 14.69 16.98
CA GLU A 193 28.88 13.98 17.76
C GLU A 193 30.06 14.89 18.15
N ALA A 194 30.47 15.78 17.24
CA ALA A 194 31.54 16.75 17.49
C ALA A 194 31.12 17.80 18.56
N ALA A 195 29.86 18.22 18.56
CA ALA A 195 29.32 19.20 19.52
C ALA A 195 29.02 18.59 20.90
N SER A 196 28.95 17.26 21.00
CA SER A 196 28.63 16.53 22.24
C SER A 196 29.88 16.07 23.01
N LYS A 197 31.06 16.35 22.49
CA LYS A 197 32.37 16.13 23.12
C LYS A 197 32.86 17.41 23.82
#